data_5803f067191a93a926c2d45825f56d6e
#
_entry.id   5803f067191a93a926c2d45825f56d6e
#
_cell.length_a   1.000
_cell.length_b   1.000
_cell.length_c   1.000
_cell.angle_alpha   90.00
_cell.angle_beta   90.00
_cell.angle_gamma   90.00
#
_symmetry.space_group_name_H-M   'P 1'
#
loop_
_entity.id
_entity.type
_entity.pdbx_description
1 polymer ?
#
loop_
_entity_poly.entity_id
_entity_poly.type
_entity_poly.pdbx_seq_one_letter_code
_entity_poly.pdbx_strand_id
1 'polypeptide(L)'
;GVMDKLANKKGIHLISNMEITKKMSEKIFVIPPARVRYLSEIAESNRDFDKKVDEQVIVAQKLYGIHQTIESIANSPLEIIKTGLDSDEILKQVQHNEHQFVKLLIAQFEKIKLNLNPHNWEIILNWQEKVQKYKDPFYTFKVRDKEIKIETHNESLSQSKIPKISLPKYQAWGDLLRWNLQENVPGEFPYTAGLYPFKRTGEDPTRMFAGEGGPERTNRRFHYVSLGMDAKRLSTAFDSVTLYGNDPDKRPDIYGKIGNAGVSICCLDDAKKLYSGFDLSHHMTSVSMTINGPAPMLLGFFMNAAIDQNCEKYILENKLEKQVEVKFKEIYESKGLKRPKYQGQLPEGNNGLGLLLLGVTGDLVLPATVYNEIKAKTLSQVRGTVQADILKEDQAQNTCIFSTEFALRLMGDVQEYFIKNNVRNFYSVSISGYHIAEAGANPISQLAFTLSNGFTYVEYYLSRGMNINDFGPNLSFFFSNGIDPEYSVIGRVARKIWAKALKNKYGANERAQMLKYHI
;
A
#
# COMPACT_ATOMS: atom_id res chain seq x y z
N GLY A 1 -17.12 20.27 -22.03
CA GLY A 1 -16.36 19.70 -23.16
C GLY A 1 -17.13 18.64 -23.92
N VAL A 2 -16.45 17.55 -24.28
CA VAL A 2 -17.08 16.43 -25.04
C VAL A 2 -18.20 15.80 -24.25
N MET A 3 -18.05 15.59 -22.96
CA MET A 3 -19.06 15.02 -22.08
C MET A 3 -20.31 15.92 -21.99
N ASP A 4 -20.15 17.23 -21.93
CA ASP A 4 -21.29 18.16 -21.91
C ASP A 4 -22.04 18.16 -23.24
N LYS A 5 -21.33 18.03 -24.37
CA LYS A 5 -21.95 17.90 -25.69
C LYS A 5 -22.74 16.60 -25.82
N LEU A 6 -22.19 15.49 -25.31
CA LEU A 6 -22.88 14.18 -25.31
C LEU A 6 -24.07 14.18 -24.36
N ALA A 7 -23.93 14.75 -23.18
CA ALA A 7 -25.00 14.88 -22.20
C ALA A 7 -26.14 15.76 -22.75
N ASN A 8 -25.83 16.92 -23.30
CA ASN A 8 -26.83 17.78 -23.93
C ASN A 8 -27.55 17.12 -25.11
N LYS A 9 -26.83 16.32 -25.91
CA LYS A 9 -27.42 15.55 -27.02
C LYS A 9 -28.39 14.46 -26.54
N LYS A 10 -28.21 13.96 -25.30
CA LYS A 10 -29.07 12.96 -24.66
C LYS A 10 -30.07 13.55 -23.66
N GLY A 11 -30.16 14.88 -23.55
CA GLY A 11 -31.06 15.56 -22.60
C GLY A 11 -30.65 15.39 -21.13
N ILE A 12 -29.40 15.05 -20.86
CA ILE A 12 -28.86 14.88 -19.50
C ILE A 12 -28.21 16.21 -19.09
N HIS A 13 -28.64 16.79 -17.97
CA HIS A 13 -27.97 17.95 -17.38
C HIS A 13 -26.84 17.48 -16.46
N LEU A 14 -25.58 17.68 -16.90
CA LEU A 14 -24.42 17.52 -16.04
C LEU A 14 -24.18 18.84 -15.30
N ILE A 15 -24.20 18.79 -13.98
CA ILE A 15 -23.76 19.90 -13.15
C ILE A 15 -22.24 19.78 -13.04
N SER A 16 -21.52 20.60 -13.80
CA SER A 16 -20.07 20.70 -13.74
C SER A 16 -19.70 22.02 -13.08
N ASN A 17 -18.93 21.97 -12.01
CA ASN A 17 -18.32 23.15 -11.38
C ASN A 17 -17.02 23.56 -12.10
N MET A 18 -16.69 22.96 -13.24
CA MET A 18 -15.50 23.30 -14.02
C MET A 18 -15.80 24.49 -14.94
N GLU A 19 -15.01 25.55 -14.84
CA GLU A 19 -15.02 26.64 -15.82
C GLU A 19 -14.64 26.08 -17.19
N ILE A 20 -15.52 26.27 -18.18
CA ILE A 20 -15.23 25.91 -19.57
C ILE A 20 -14.34 27.04 -20.13
N THR A 21 -13.03 26.82 -20.11
CA THR A 21 -12.10 27.75 -20.75
C THR A 21 -12.11 27.53 -22.26
N LYS A 22 -12.38 28.59 -23.04
CA LYS A 22 -12.22 28.60 -24.50
C LYS A 22 -10.77 28.78 -24.93
N LYS A 23 -9.86 29.07 -24.03
CA LYS A 23 -8.43 29.15 -24.30
C LYS A 23 -7.83 27.76 -24.38
N MET A 24 -7.01 27.51 -25.41
CA MET A 24 -6.11 26.36 -25.39
C MET A 24 -5.30 26.45 -24.09
N SER A 25 -5.27 25.37 -23.33
CA SER A 25 -4.51 25.32 -22.09
C SER A 25 -3.06 25.74 -22.39
N GLU A 26 -2.55 26.75 -21.70
CA GLU A 26 -1.11 26.94 -21.56
C GLU A 26 -0.51 25.57 -21.19
N LYS A 27 0.72 25.28 -21.68
CA LYS A 27 1.42 24.04 -21.37
C LYS A 27 1.35 23.79 -19.88
N ILE A 28 0.43 22.94 -19.44
CA ILE A 28 0.33 22.59 -18.03
C ILE A 28 1.40 21.53 -17.81
N PHE A 29 2.45 21.92 -17.14
CA PHE A 29 3.48 20.97 -16.72
C PHE A 29 2.87 19.99 -15.74
N VAL A 30 2.93 18.70 -16.03
CA VAL A 30 2.52 17.62 -15.12
C VAL A 30 3.30 17.75 -13.80
N ILE A 31 4.61 18.02 -13.90
CA ILE A 31 5.48 18.36 -12.77
C ILE A 31 5.96 19.80 -12.97
N PRO A 32 5.77 20.70 -12.00
CA PRO A 32 6.23 22.09 -12.11
C PRO A 32 7.71 22.18 -12.47
N PRO A 33 8.13 23.16 -13.29
CA PRO A 33 9.53 23.30 -13.72
C PRO A 33 10.55 23.32 -12.59
N ALA A 34 10.20 23.89 -11.44
CA ALA A 34 11.04 23.92 -10.25
C ALA A 34 11.30 22.53 -9.64
N ARG A 35 10.56 21.51 -10.04
CA ARG A 35 10.63 20.14 -9.48
C ARG A 35 11.11 19.09 -10.49
N VAL A 36 11.47 19.46 -11.71
CA VAL A 36 11.84 18.49 -12.78
C VAL A 36 13.08 17.66 -12.49
N ARG A 37 13.96 18.10 -11.58
CA ARG A 37 15.19 17.38 -11.20
C ARG A 37 15.01 16.35 -10.09
N TYR A 38 13.78 16.05 -9.69
CA TYR A 38 13.48 15.22 -8.52
C TYR A 38 14.17 13.84 -8.53
N LEU A 39 14.33 13.17 -9.66
CA LEU A 39 15.03 11.88 -9.74
C LEU A 39 16.53 12.02 -9.43
N SER A 40 17.19 13.07 -9.92
CA SER A 40 18.59 13.36 -9.57
C SER A 40 18.73 13.66 -8.08
N GLU A 41 17.84 14.48 -7.52
CA GLU A 41 17.84 14.82 -6.11
C GLU A 41 17.58 13.61 -5.21
N ILE A 42 16.72 12.67 -5.62
CA ILE A 42 16.51 11.40 -4.92
C ILE A 42 17.79 10.57 -4.95
N ALA A 43 18.45 10.46 -6.10
CA ALA A 43 19.70 9.71 -6.23
C ALA A 43 20.82 10.33 -5.35
N GLU A 44 20.96 11.65 -5.36
CA GLU A 44 21.89 12.40 -4.51
C GLU A 44 21.58 12.18 -3.03
N SER A 45 20.32 12.36 -2.61
CA SER A 45 19.89 12.14 -1.22
C SER A 45 20.15 10.72 -0.71
N ASN A 46 19.98 9.70 -1.57
CA ASN A 46 20.31 8.32 -1.20
C ASN A 46 21.82 8.11 -1.03
N ARG A 47 22.66 8.68 -1.92
CA ARG A 47 24.12 8.62 -1.80
C ARG A 47 24.64 9.37 -0.57
N ASP A 48 24.09 10.55 -0.29
CA ASP A 48 24.43 11.34 0.89
C ASP A 48 24.09 10.61 2.18
N PHE A 49 22.96 9.92 2.20
CA PHE A 49 22.60 9.07 3.33
C PHE A 49 23.63 7.94 3.53
N ASP A 50 24.03 7.24 2.48
CA ASP A 50 25.00 6.16 2.55
C ASP A 50 26.37 6.69 3.03
N LYS A 51 26.81 7.85 2.54
CA LYS A 51 28.03 8.52 3.00
C LYS A 51 27.96 8.87 4.48
N LYS A 52 26.86 9.44 4.95
CA LYS A 52 26.65 9.73 6.38
C LYS A 52 26.68 8.47 7.23
N VAL A 53 26.12 7.36 6.74
CA VAL A 53 26.22 6.06 7.42
C VAL A 53 27.68 5.64 7.53
N ASP A 54 28.47 5.73 6.47
CA ASP A 54 29.90 5.36 6.49
C ASP A 54 30.69 6.21 7.49
N GLU A 55 30.44 7.52 7.55
CA GLU A 55 31.04 8.42 8.52
C GLU A 55 30.71 8.00 9.97
N GLN A 56 29.44 7.70 10.25
CA GLN A 56 28.98 7.27 11.57
C GLN A 56 29.53 5.88 11.96
N VAL A 57 29.64 4.97 11.00
CA VAL A 57 30.26 3.65 11.19
C VAL A 57 31.72 3.78 11.64
N ILE A 58 32.48 4.68 11.01
CA ILE A 58 33.86 4.93 11.39
C ILE A 58 33.96 5.45 12.84
N VAL A 59 33.06 6.37 13.23
CA VAL A 59 33.02 6.90 14.61
C VAL A 59 32.68 5.78 15.60
N ALA A 60 31.64 4.98 15.32
CA ALA A 60 31.22 3.85 16.17
C ALA A 60 32.34 2.81 16.32
N GLN A 61 33.08 2.52 15.24
CA GLN A 61 34.22 1.59 15.28
C GLN A 61 35.38 2.08 16.15
N LYS A 62 35.66 3.39 16.10
CA LYS A 62 36.67 4.00 16.97
C LYS A 62 36.29 3.91 18.45
N LEU A 63 35.02 4.19 18.76
CA LEU A 63 34.48 4.05 20.12
C LEU A 63 34.58 2.61 20.62
N TYR A 64 34.20 1.64 19.77
CA TYR A 64 34.33 0.23 20.08
C TYR A 64 35.79 -0.16 20.38
N GLY A 65 36.76 0.30 19.58
CA GLY A 65 38.17 0.04 19.80
C GLY A 65 38.67 0.58 21.16
N ILE A 66 38.28 1.80 21.53
CA ILE A 66 38.65 2.37 22.84
C ILE A 66 38.00 1.58 23.98
N HIS A 67 36.70 1.26 23.84
CA HIS A 67 35.98 0.45 24.82
C HIS A 67 36.66 -0.90 25.06
N GLN A 68 37.00 -1.65 24.00
CA GLN A 68 37.69 -2.93 24.08
C GLN A 68 39.09 -2.82 24.70
N THR A 69 39.81 -1.69 24.45
CA THR A 69 41.09 -1.44 25.06
C THR A 69 40.96 -1.25 26.56
N ILE A 70 39.97 -0.50 27.03
CA ILE A 70 39.72 -0.29 28.46
C ILE A 70 39.30 -1.60 29.13
N GLU A 71 38.41 -2.40 28.51
CA GLU A 71 38.03 -3.72 29.01
C GLU A 71 39.23 -4.66 29.18
N SER A 72 40.13 -4.64 28.20
CA SER A 72 41.36 -5.43 28.26
C SER A 72 42.28 -5.02 29.41
N ILE A 73 42.36 -3.72 29.72
CA ILE A 73 43.15 -3.21 30.84
C ILE A 73 42.47 -3.50 32.18
N ALA A 74 41.15 -3.30 32.25
CA ALA A 74 40.38 -3.59 33.45
C ALA A 74 40.27 -5.09 33.75
N ASN A 75 40.58 -5.94 32.77
CA ASN A 75 40.46 -7.39 32.82
C ASN A 75 39.04 -7.87 33.23
N SER A 76 38.02 -7.05 32.91
CA SER A 76 36.62 -7.30 33.19
C SER A 76 35.72 -6.61 32.16
N PRO A 77 34.52 -7.16 31.88
CA PRO A 77 33.54 -6.49 31.03
C PRO A 77 33.09 -5.15 31.61
N LEU A 78 32.98 -4.14 30.77
CA LEU A 78 32.52 -2.81 31.15
C LEU A 78 31.05 -2.61 30.78
N GLU A 79 30.28 -2.11 31.73
CA GLU A 79 28.90 -1.69 31.46
C GLU A 79 28.87 -0.31 30.79
N ILE A 80 28.16 -0.24 29.67
CA ILE A 80 27.98 1.02 28.94
C ILE A 80 26.66 1.63 29.40
N ILE A 81 26.72 2.80 29.99
CA ILE A 81 25.54 3.56 30.40
C ILE A 81 25.15 4.60 29.35
N LYS A 82 23.91 5.12 29.42
CA LYS A 82 23.38 6.14 28.45
C LYS A 82 24.29 7.35 28.31
N THR A 83 24.92 7.80 29.39
CA THR A 83 25.81 8.96 29.43
C THR A 83 27.19 8.67 28.87
N GLY A 84 27.59 7.42 28.73
CA GLY A 84 28.91 7.00 28.25
C GLY A 84 29.60 6.01 29.19
N LEU A 85 30.86 6.23 29.47
CA LEU A 85 31.67 5.42 30.38
C LEU A 85 31.69 6.03 31.79
N ASP A 86 31.38 5.24 32.82
CA ASP A 86 31.50 5.69 34.21
C ASP A 86 32.96 5.63 34.65
N SER A 87 33.60 6.81 34.69
CA SER A 87 35.02 6.94 35.01
C SER A 87 35.38 6.41 36.41
N ASP A 88 34.53 6.65 37.40
CA ASP A 88 34.84 6.29 38.79
C ASP A 88 34.72 4.80 39.02
N GLU A 89 33.75 4.15 38.38
CA GLU A 89 33.57 2.71 38.48
C GLU A 89 34.63 1.95 37.69
N ILE A 90 35.01 2.42 36.51
CA ILE A 90 36.10 1.84 35.72
C ILE A 90 37.42 1.92 36.45
N LEU A 91 37.73 3.06 37.07
CA LEU A 91 39.00 3.23 37.77
C LEU A 91 39.15 2.36 39.03
N LYS A 92 38.01 1.93 39.63
CA LYS A 92 38.05 0.93 40.73
C LYS A 92 38.46 -0.46 40.26
N GLN A 93 38.28 -0.78 38.99
CA GLN A 93 38.58 -2.09 38.40
C GLN A 93 39.98 -2.16 37.80
N VAL A 94 40.68 -1.01 37.67
CA VAL A 94 42.00 -0.90 37.03
C VAL A 94 43.12 -0.69 38.07
N GLN A 95 44.30 -1.24 37.81
CA GLN A 95 45.45 -1.06 38.68
C GLN A 95 45.89 0.42 38.73
N HIS A 96 46.36 0.88 39.89
CA HIS A 96 46.64 2.30 40.12
C HIS A 96 47.67 2.90 39.16
N ASN A 97 48.66 2.15 38.72
CA ASN A 97 49.68 2.57 37.75
C ASN A 97 49.11 2.80 36.32
N GLU A 98 47.92 2.25 36.00
CA GLU A 98 47.26 2.37 34.70
C GLU A 98 46.19 3.46 34.70
N HIS A 99 45.84 4.02 35.87
CA HIS A 99 44.74 4.99 36.01
C HIS A 99 44.88 6.20 35.09
N GLN A 100 46.10 6.74 34.92
CA GLN A 100 46.32 7.92 34.08
C GLN A 100 46.05 7.61 32.59
N PHE A 101 46.46 6.43 32.15
CA PHE A 101 46.22 5.99 30.77
C PHE A 101 44.75 5.73 30.49
N VAL A 102 44.06 5.07 31.41
CA VAL A 102 42.62 4.80 31.29
C VAL A 102 41.82 6.11 31.33
N LYS A 103 42.19 7.09 32.20
CA LYS A 103 41.55 8.42 32.17
C LYS A 103 41.69 9.12 30.82
N LEU A 104 42.85 9.00 30.17
CA LEU A 104 43.06 9.55 28.82
C LEU A 104 42.18 8.87 27.79
N LEU A 105 42.04 7.54 27.85
CA LEU A 105 41.16 6.78 26.95
C LEU A 105 39.67 7.15 27.13
N ILE A 106 39.21 7.29 28.37
CA ILE A 106 37.85 7.74 28.68
C ILE A 106 37.61 9.15 28.13
N ALA A 107 38.51 10.09 28.37
CA ALA A 107 38.39 11.44 27.83
C ALA A 107 38.34 11.44 26.29
N GLN A 108 39.15 10.60 25.66
CA GLN A 108 39.11 10.45 24.19
C GLN A 108 37.83 9.80 23.70
N PHE A 109 37.28 8.82 24.42
CA PHE A 109 36.01 8.20 24.14
C PHE A 109 34.88 9.25 24.13
N GLU A 110 34.75 10.02 25.20
CA GLU A 110 33.73 11.06 25.31
C GLU A 110 33.88 12.13 24.22
N LYS A 111 35.11 12.53 23.89
CA LYS A 111 35.35 13.46 22.78
C LYS A 111 34.89 12.92 21.42
N ILE A 112 35.18 11.65 21.13
CA ILE A 112 34.78 11.01 19.87
C ILE A 112 33.25 10.79 19.83
N LYS A 113 32.64 10.44 20.96
CA LYS A 113 31.21 10.22 21.11
C LYS A 113 30.37 11.43 20.69
N LEU A 114 30.88 12.65 20.91
CA LEU A 114 30.22 13.88 20.46
C LEU A 114 29.98 13.92 18.92
N ASN A 115 30.75 13.15 18.14
CA ASN A 115 30.58 13.06 16.69
C ASN A 115 29.60 11.94 16.27
N LEU A 116 29.16 11.11 17.21
CA LEU A 116 28.15 10.08 16.93
C LEU A 116 26.74 10.67 17.12
N ASN A 117 25.87 10.42 16.16
CA ASN A 117 24.46 10.81 16.28
C ASN A 117 23.85 10.14 17.54
N PRO A 118 23.12 10.87 18.39
CA PRO A 118 22.49 10.30 19.59
C PRO A 118 21.60 9.08 19.31
N HIS A 119 20.83 9.09 18.23
CA HIS A 119 20.02 7.94 17.82
C HIS A 119 20.89 6.71 17.47
N ASN A 120 22.04 6.92 16.83
CA ASN A 120 22.98 5.83 16.53
C ASN A 120 23.61 5.24 17.80
N TRP A 121 23.82 6.09 18.82
CA TRP A 121 24.27 5.64 20.13
C TRP A 121 23.20 4.77 20.82
N GLU A 122 21.93 5.17 20.76
CA GLU A 122 20.81 4.37 21.29
C GLU A 122 20.70 3.00 20.60
N ILE A 123 20.93 2.93 19.28
CA ILE A 123 20.95 1.64 18.54
C ILE A 123 22.00 0.71 19.14
N ILE A 124 23.20 1.22 19.44
CA ILE A 124 24.29 0.43 20.01
C ILE A 124 23.92 -0.06 21.42
N LEU A 125 23.44 0.84 22.27
CA LEU A 125 23.04 0.51 23.65
C LEU A 125 21.93 -0.54 23.72
N ASN A 126 20.92 -0.42 22.88
CA ASN A 126 19.73 -1.27 22.91
C ASN A 126 19.89 -2.56 22.09
N TRP A 127 21.11 -2.83 21.54
CA TRP A 127 21.32 -3.98 20.67
C TRP A 127 21.04 -5.31 21.36
N GLN A 128 21.52 -5.50 22.59
CA GLN A 128 21.33 -6.74 23.33
C GLN A 128 19.85 -6.99 23.65
N GLU A 129 19.13 -5.96 24.04
CA GLU A 129 17.67 -6.02 24.25
C GLU A 129 16.94 -6.42 22.96
N LYS A 130 17.33 -5.82 21.84
CA LYS A 130 16.79 -6.16 20.52
C LYS A 130 17.04 -7.62 20.17
N VAL A 131 18.26 -8.12 20.36
CA VAL A 131 18.60 -9.54 20.13
C VAL A 131 17.77 -10.45 21.01
N GLN A 132 17.58 -10.10 22.28
CA GLN A 132 16.82 -10.92 23.23
C GLN A 132 15.34 -11.01 22.82
N LYS A 133 14.70 -9.93 22.39
CA LYS A 133 13.31 -9.93 21.87
C LYS A 133 13.08 -10.95 20.75
N TYR A 134 14.07 -11.20 19.90
CA TYR A 134 13.98 -12.19 18.82
C TYR A 134 14.39 -13.60 19.23
N LYS A 135 15.10 -13.75 20.36
CA LYS A 135 15.45 -15.05 20.96
C LYS A 135 14.36 -15.59 21.88
N ASP A 136 13.55 -14.72 22.46
CA ASP A 136 12.45 -15.10 23.33
C ASP A 136 11.45 -15.98 22.58
N PRO A 137 10.73 -16.91 23.23
CA PRO A 137 9.78 -17.80 22.57
C PRO A 137 8.66 -17.06 21.85
N PHE A 138 8.31 -15.87 22.33
CA PHE A 138 7.26 -15.03 21.79
C PHE A 138 7.71 -13.60 21.59
N TYR A 139 7.32 -13.03 20.45
CA TYR A 139 7.44 -11.62 20.15
C TYR A 139 6.07 -10.96 20.27
N THR A 140 5.99 -9.88 21.04
CA THR A 140 4.74 -9.15 21.29
C THR A 140 4.83 -7.75 20.69
N PHE A 141 3.82 -7.36 19.92
CA PHE A 141 3.71 -6.02 19.36
C PHE A 141 2.24 -5.57 19.30
N LYS A 142 2.03 -4.27 19.32
CA LYS A 142 0.68 -3.68 19.26
C LYS A 142 0.33 -3.28 17.82
N VAL A 143 -0.86 -3.67 17.38
CA VAL A 143 -1.47 -3.18 16.14
C VAL A 143 -2.78 -2.48 16.52
N ARG A 144 -2.80 -1.16 16.46
CA ARG A 144 -3.87 -0.33 17.05
C ARG A 144 -3.98 -0.64 18.56
N ASP A 145 -5.16 -1.05 19.02
CA ASP A 145 -5.41 -1.36 20.43
C ASP A 145 -5.29 -2.84 20.79
N LYS A 146 -4.90 -3.67 19.80
CA LYS A 146 -4.74 -5.12 20.00
C LYS A 146 -3.27 -5.48 20.13
N GLU A 147 -2.96 -6.19 21.20
CA GLU A 147 -1.68 -6.85 21.39
C GLU A 147 -1.64 -8.14 20.59
N ILE A 148 -0.61 -8.30 19.75
CA ILE A 148 -0.38 -9.50 18.93
C ILE A 148 0.85 -10.19 19.47
N LYS A 149 0.69 -11.46 19.84
CA LYS A 149 1.74 -12.33 20.32
C LYS A 149 2.02 -13.39 19.28
N ILE A 150 3.26 -13.50 18.83
CA ILE A 150 3.67 -14.43 17.76
C ILE A 150 4.85 -15.26 18.25
N GLU A 151 4.83 -16.56 17.98
CA GLU A 151 5.98 -17.44 18.20
C GLU A 151 7.14 -17.06 17.28
N THR A 152 8.34 -16.93 17.87
CA THR A 152 9.55 -16.50 17.16
C THR A 152 10.27 -17.63 16.44
N HIS A 153 9.95 -18.89 16.75
CA HIS A 153 10.60 -20.07 16.20
C HIS A 153 9.60 -21.00 15.51
N ASN A 154 10.10 -21.73 14.52
CA ASN A 154 9.46 -22.93 13.98
C ASN A 154 10.17 -24.16 14.57
N GLU A 155 9.48 -25.29 14.63
CA GLU A 155 10.07 -26.57 14.99
C GLU A 155 10.38 -27.37 13.71
N SER A 156 11.59 -27.87 13.62
CA SER A 156 12.01 -28.77 12.52
C SER A 156 11.51 -30.19 12.74
N LEU A 157 11.61 -31.05 11.74
CA LEU A 157 11.31 -32.46 11.84
C LEU A 157 12.17 -33.18 12.89
N SER A 158 13.36 -32.64 13.19
CA SER A 158 14.25 -33.13 14.25
C SER A 158 13.97 -32.50 15.63
N GLN A 159 12.85 -31.80 15.78
CA GLN A 159 12.44 -31.08 17.01
C GLN A 159 13.40 -29.95 17.43
N SER A 160 14.24 -29.48 16.49
CA SER A 160 15.11 -28.33 16.75
C SER A 160 14.34 -27.02 16.51
N LYS A 161 14.51 -26.04 17.38
CA LYS A 161 13.91 -24.70 17.23
C LYS A 161 14.70 -23.88 16.24
N ILE A 162 14.05 -23.49 15.14
CA ILE A 162 14.63 -22.66 14.09
C ILE A 162 14.02 -21.25 14.21
N PRO A 163 14.83 -20.20 14.44
CA PRO A 163 14.30 -18.84 14.53
C PRO A 163 13.73 -18.40 13.17
N LYS A 164 12.53 -17.78 13.20
CA LYS A 164 11.89 -17.21 12.00
C LYS A 164 12.66 -16.00 11.46
N ILE A 165 13.36 -15.29 12.36
CA ILE A 165 14.21 -14.14 12.05
C ILE A 165 15.53 -14.33 12.77
N SER A 166 16.63 -14.33 12.02
CA SER A 166 17.99 -14.43 12.55
C SER A 166 18.69 -13.09 12.49
N LEU A 167 19.19 -12.62 13.61
CA LEU A 167 20.00 -11.42 13.70
C LEU A 167 21.47 -11.75 13.51
N PRO A 168 22.29 -10.81 12.97
CA PRO A 168 23.72 -11.01 12.83
C PRO A 168 24.40 -11.08 14.20
N LYS A 169 25.52 -11.80 14.27
CA LYS A 169 26.32 -11.96 15.48
C LYS A 169 27.48 -10.96 15.52
N TYR A 170 27.21 -9.70 15.10
CA TYR A 170 28.24 -8.66 15.14
C TYR A 170 28.58 -8.27 16.58
N GLN A 171 29.88 -8.12 16.84
CA GLN A 171 30.41 -7.58 18.09
C GLN A 171 30.85 -6.12 17.90
N ALA A 172 31.48 -5.82 16.78
CA ALA A 172 31.95 -4.48 16.47
C ALA A 172 30.80 -3.51 16.23
N TRP A 173 30.84 -2.36 16.90
CA TRP A 173 29.76 -1.37 16.84
C TRP A 173 29.58 -0.73 15.46
N GLY A 174 30.68 -0.64 14.70
CA GLY A 174 30.62 -0.17 13.32
C GLY A 174 29.77 -1.08 12.42
N ASP A 175 30.02 -2.40 12.46
CA ASP A 175 29.29 -3.37 11.66
C ASP A 175 27.82 -3.46 12.08
N LEU A 176 27.58 -3.45 13.39
CA LEU A 176 26.25 -3.43 13.98
C LEU A 176 25.45 -2.21 13.50
N LEU A 177 26.05 -1.03 13.55
CA LEU A 177 25.40 0.21 13.13
C LEU A 177 25.13 0.23 11.62
N ARG A 178 26.11 -0.20 10.81
CA ARG A 178 25.93 -0.35 9.36
C ARG A 178 24.74 -1.23 9.03
N TRP A 179 24.67 -2.39 9.67
CA TRP A 179 23.57 -3.32 9.44
C TRP A 179 22.21 -2.71 9.83
N ASN A 180 22.10 -2.07 11.00
CA ASN A 180 20.85 -1.44 11.43
C ASN A 180 20.39 -0.32 10.48
N LEU A 181 21.32 0.49 9.93
CA LEU A 181 20.97 1.62 9.07
C LEU A 181 20.77 1.24 7.60
N GLN A 182 21.31 0.10 7.15
CA GLN A 182 21.26 -0.31 5.73
C GLN A 182 20.38 -1.53 5.46
N GLU A 183 20.14 -2.39 6.45
CA GLU A 183 19.39 -3.65 6.29
C GLU A 183 18.26 -3.78 7.32
N ASN A 184 18.58 -3.90 8.59
CA ASN A 184 17.69 -4.02 9.73
C ASN A 184 16.80 -5.27 9.76
N VAL A 185 16.01 -5.42 10.82
CA VAL A 185 14.99 -6.45 10.98
C VAL A 185 13.71 -6.07 10.23
N PRO A 186 12.81 -7.03 9.93
CA PRO A 186 11.51 -6.70 9.36
C PRO A 186 10.71 -5.74 10.25
N GLY A 187 10.06 -4.75 9.64
CA GLY A 187 9.26 -3.74 10.34
C GLY A 187 10.01 -2.50 10.78
N GLU A 188 11.34 -2.45 10.59
CA GLU A 188 12.16 -1.30 10.93
C GLU A 188 12.85 -0.69 9.70
N PHE A 189 13.07 0.63 9.73
CA PHE A 189 13.77 1.35 8.65
C PHE A 189 15.14 0.71 8.37
N PRO A 190 15.55 0.53 7.12
CA PRO A 190 14.90 0.91 5.84
C PRO A 190 13.94 -0.14 5.26
N TYR A 191 13.38 -1.04 6.06
CA TYR A 191 12.36 -2.04 5.72
C TYR A 191 12.80 -3.10 4.68
N THR A 192 14.07 -3.31 4.48
CA THR A 192 14.60 -4.25 3.47
C THR A 192 14.10 -5.67 3.68
N ALA A 193 14.09 -6.13 4.93
CA ALA A 193 13.69 -7.49 5.28
C ALA A 193 12.16 -7.69 5.35
N GLY A 194 11.38 -6.63 5.36
CA GLY A 194 9.92 -6.67 5.41
C GLY A 194 9.31 -5.44 6.08
N LEU A 195 7.99 -5.27 5.91
CA LEU A 195 7.26 -4.13 6.47
C LEU A 195 6.74 -4.37 7.90
N TYR A 196 6.64 -5.62 8.31
CA TYR A 196 6.11 -6.01 9.61
C TYR A 196 7.06 -6.99 10.29
N PRO A 197 7.16 -6.97 11.62
CA PRO A 197 8.10 -7.83 12.35
C PRO A 197 7.93 -9.31 12.04
N PHE A 198 6.67 -9.79 11.94
CA PHE A 198 6.35 -11.18 11.62
C PHE A 198 5.14 -11.26 10.70
N LYS A 199 5.04 -12.34 9.92
CA LYS A 199 3.81 -12.73 9.21
C LYS A 199 2.70 -13.02 10.23
N ARG A 200 1.48 -12.58 9.93
CA ARG A 200 0.30 -12.96 10.71
C ARG A 200 0.04 -14.46 10.55
N THR A 201 -0.29 -15.11 11.64
CA THR A 201 -0.72 -16.51 11.62
C THR A 201 -2.16 -16.60 11.11
N GLY A 202 -2.46 -17.60 10.28
CA GLY A 202 -3.82 -17.87 9.78
C GLY A 202 -4.29 -17.02 8.60
N GLU A 203 -3.44 -16.15 8.03
CA GLU A 203 -3.77 -15.48 6.78
C GLU A 203 -3.33 -16.34 5.58
N ASP A 204 -4.29 -16.98 4.93
CA ASP A 204 -4.08 -17.59 3.62
C ASP A 204 -3.80 -16.48 2.59
N PRO A 205 -2.65 -16.49 1.91
CA PRO A 205 -2.33 -15.53 0.88
C PRO A 205 -3.08 -15.77 -0.43
N THR A 206 -3.89 -16.83 -0.54
CA THR A 206 -4.57 -17.22 -1.77
C THR A 206 -5.47 -16.11 -2.29
N ARG A 207 -5.27 -15.76 -3.53
CA ARG A 207 -6.04 -14.76 -4.26
C ARG A 207 -6.98 -15.46 -5.24
N MET A 208 -8.28 -15.14 -5.17
CA MET A 208 -9.28 -15.63 -6.09
C MET A 208 -9.30 -14.73 -7.32
N PHE A 209 -8.71 -15.19 -8.42
CA PHE A 209 -8.70 -14.45 -9.68
C PHE A 209 -9.81 -14.94 -10.59
N ALA A 210 -10.70 -14.05 -11.03
CA ALA A 210 -11.74 -14.35 -11.99
C ALA A 210 -12.14 -13.12 -12.80
N GLY A 211 -12.69 -13.39 -13.98
CA GLY A 211 -13.30 -12.40 -14.87
C GLY A 211 -13.74 -13.08 -16.16
N GLU A 212 -15.04 -13.30 -16.30
CA GLU A 212 -15.65 -13.92 -17.46
C GLU A 212 -17.14 -13.56 -17.59
N GLY A 213 -17.61 -13.33 -18.80
CA GLY A 213 -19.01 -13.09 -19.10
C GLY A 213 -19.60 -11.86 -18.43
N GLY A 214 -20.85 -11.97 -18.03
CA GLY A 214 -21.54 -10.96 -17.23
C GLY A 214 -21.22 -11.09 -15.74
N PRO A 215 -21.68 -10.10 -14.93
CA PRO A 215 -21.34 -10.02 -13.51
C PRO A 215 -21.78 -11.26 -12.71
N GLU A 216 -22.94 -11.82 -13.03
CA GLU A 216 -23.47 -12.99 -12.33
C GLU A 216 -22.62 -14.25 -12.57
N ARG A 217 -22.05 -14.39 -13.79
CA ARG A 217 -21.17 -15.53 -14.10
C ARG A 217 -19.87 -15.45 -13.30
N THR A 218 -19.25 -14.29 -13.25
CA THR A 218 -18.04 -14.06 -12.44
C THR A 218 -18.34 -14.15 -10.94
N ASN A 219 -19.50 -13.66 -10.47
CA ASN A 219 -19.93 -13.83 -9.08
C ASN A 219 -20.01 -15.30 -8.69
N ARG A 220 -20.64 -16.16 -9.50
CA ARG A 220 -20.68 -17.60 -9.28
C ARG A 220 -19.27 -18.21 -9.22
N ARG A 221 -18.36 -17.77 -10.09
CA ARG A 221 -16.97 -18.23 -10.07
C ARG A 221 -16.27 -17.83 -8.80
N PHE A 222 -16.42 -16.58 -8.33
CA PHE A 222 -15.83 -16.12 -7.07
C PHE A 222 -16.33 -16.92 -5.87
N HIS A 223 -17.63 -17.19 -5.77
CA HIS A 223 -18.19 -18.02 -4.71
C HIS A 223 -17.63 -19.44 -4.75
N TYR A 224 -17.58 -20.05 -5.94
CA TYR A 224 -17.04 -21.40 -6.11
C TYR A 224 -15.57 -21.50 -5.65
N VAL A 225 -14.71 -20.59 -6.09
CA VAL A 225 -13.27 -20.66 -5.75
C VAL A 225 -12.94 -20.17 -4.33
N SER A 226 -13.87 -19.52 -3.65
CA SER A 226 -13.70 -19.03 -2.28
C SER A 226 -14.49 -19.83 -1.23
N LEU A 227 -15.16 -20.90 -1.65
CA LEU A 227 -15.95 -21.72 -0.73
C LEU A 227 -15.05 -22.31 0.36
N GLY A 228 -15.48 -22.23 1.61
CA GLY A 228 -14.75 -22.73 2.77
C GLY A 228 -13.52 -21.89 3.19
N MET A 229 -13.21 -20.78 2.51
CA MET A 229 -12.12 -19.89 2.90
C MET A 229 -12.62 -18.76 3.79
N ASP A 230 -11.91 -18.46 4.88
CA ASP A 230 -12.24 -17.34 5.76
C ASP A 230 -11.96 -15.99 5.10
N ALA A 231 -10.81 -15.85 4.45
CA ALA A 231 -10.44 -14.62 3.74
C ALA A 231 -10.92 -14.63 2.29
N LYS A 232 -11.61 -13.57 1.87
CA LYS A 232 -12.10 -13.37 0.50
C LYS A 232 -11.24 -12.31 -0.19
N ARG A 233 -10.28 -12.74 -1.02
CA ARG A 233 -9.36 -11.85 -1.75
C ARG A 233 -9.68 -11.89 -3.24
N LEU A 234 -10.68 -11.12 -3.64
CA LEU A 234 -11.25 -11.14 -4.97
C LEU A 234 -10.42 -10.29 -5.94
N SER A 235 -9.80 -10.91 -6.92
CA SER A 235 -9.05 -10.23 -7.97
C SER A 235 -9.82 -10.28 -9.28
N THR A 236 -10.31 -9.14 -9.74
CA THR A 236 -11.22 -9.04 -10.88
C THR A 236 -10.48 -8.66 -12.15
N ALA A 237 -10.59 -9.48 -13.20
CA ALA A 237 -10.22 -9.12 -14.55
C ALA A 237 -11.45 -8.57 -15.29
N PHE A 238 -11.30 -7.43 -15.95
CA PHE A 238 -12.34 -6.81 -16.77
C PHE A 238 -12.09 -7.09 -18.25
N ASP A 239 -13.14 -7.20 -19.03
CA ASP A 239 -13.05 -7.39 -20.47
C ASP A 239 -12.55 -6.12 -21.19
N SER A 240 -12.18 -6.23 -22.46
CA SER A 240 -11.71 -5.10 -23.24
C SER A 240 -12.78 -4.02 -23.44
N VAL A 241 -14.05 -4.38 -23.42
CA VAL A 241 -15.18 -3.41 -23.52
C VAL A 241 -15.18 -2.49 -22.32
N THR A 242 -15.08 -3.05 -21.11
CA THR A 242 -14.94 -2.30 -19.85
C THR A 242 -13.62 -1.53 -19.81
N LEU A 243 -12.49 -2.14 -20.21
CA LEU A 243 -11.17 -1.52 -20.22
C LEU A 243 -11.09 -0.26 -21.11
N TYR A 244 -11.85 -0.23 -22.19
CA TYR A 244 -11.93 0.93 -23.08
C TYR A 244 -13.09 1.89 -22.74
N GLY A 245 -13.83 1.64 -21.65
CA GLY A 245 -14.93 2.49 -21.21
C GLY A 245 -16.13 2.49 -22.15
N ASN A 246 -16.33 1.40 -22.89
CA ASN A 246 -17.49 1.20 -23.76
C ASN A 246 -18.62 0.47 -23.03
N ASP A 247 -19.85 0.72 -23.46
CA ASP A 247 -21.00 -0.09 -23.09
C ASP A 247 -21.11 -1.33 -23.99
N PRO A 248 -21.64 -2.45 -23.50
CA PRO A 248 -21.97 -3.61 -24.31
C PRO A 248 -22.95 -3.24 -25.44
N ASP A 249 -22.59 -3.62 -26.67
CA ASP A 249 -23.39 -3.31 -27.86
C ASP A 249 -23.25 -4.44 -28.90
N LYS A 250 -24.15 -4.46 -29.88
CA LYS A 250 -24.12 -5.39 -31.02
C LYS A 250 -23.17 -4.96 -32.15
N ARG A 251 -22.44 -3.85 -31.96
CA ARG A 251 -21.44 -3.38 -32.93
C ARG A 251 -20.34 -4.43 -33.17
N PRO A 252 -19.89 -4.62 -34.42
CA PRO A 252 -18.90 -5.65 -34.76
C PRO A 252 -17.59 -5.55 -34.00
N ASP A 253 -17.16 -4.32 -33.65
CA ASP A 253 -15.93 -4.04 -32.91
C ASP A 253 -16.01 -4.36 -31.41
N ILE A 254 -17.21 -4.53 -30.86
CA ILE A 254 -17.48 -4.76 -29.43
C ILE A 254 -18.08 -6.14 -29.18
N TYR A 255 -19.04 -6.58 -29.98
CA TYR A 255 -19.89 -7.74 -29.69
C TYR A 255 -19.11 -9.00 -29.31
N GLY A 256 -18.10 -9.38 -30.07
CA GLY A 256 -17.29 -10.57 -29.81
C GLY A 256 -16.31 -10.44 -28.63
N LYS A 257 -16.23 -9.28 -28.01
CA LYS A 257 -15.31 -9.00 -26.89
C LYS A 257 -16.02 -8.91 -25.55
N ILE A 258 -17.37 -8.84 -25.55
CA ILE A 258 -18.17 -8.74 -24.32
C ILE A 258 -18.00 -10.00 -23.49
N GLY A 259 -17.49 -9.83 -22.27
CA GLY A 259 -17.27 -10.93 -21.33
C GLY A 259 -16.16 -11.91 -21.74
N ASN A 260 -15.36 -11.59 -22.75
CA ASN A 260 -14.23 -12.40 -23.19
C ASN A 260 -12.95 -11.95 -22.48
N ALA A 261 -12.22 -12.90 -21.87
CA ALA A 261 -11.00 -12.68 -21.08
C ALA A 261 -11.16 -11.65 -19.93
N GLY A 262 -12.39 -11.48 -19.44
CA GLY A 262 -12.71 -10.58 -18.34
C GLY A 262 -14.21 -10.45 -18.15
N VAL A 263 -14.65 -9.85 -17.06
CA VAL A 263 -16.06 -9.55 -16.80
C VAL A 263 -16.45 -8.21 -17.42
N SER A 264 -17.63 -8.17 -18.04
CA SER A 264 -18.21 -6.94 -18.59
C SER A 264 -19.00 -6.22 -17.50
N ILE A 265 -18.58 -4.99 -17.16
CA ILE A 265 -19.21 -4.12 -16.16
C ILE A 265 -19.42 -2.74 -16.76
N CYS A 266 -20.67 -2.30 -16.89
CA CYS A 266 -20.97 -0.99 -17.47
C CYS A 266 -21.77 -0.06 -16.53
N CYS A 267 -22.28 -0.57 -15.41
CA CYS A 267 -23.05 0.22 -14.46
C CYS A 267 -22.87 -0.24 -13.01
N LEU A 268 -23.38 0.55 -12.06
CA LEU A 268 -23.34 0.23 -10.64
C LEU A 268 -24.02 -1.10 -10.31
N ASP A 269 -25.15 -1.40 -10.94
CA ASP A 269 -25.88 -2.64 -10.69
C ASP A 269 -25.08 -3.89 -11.08
N ASP A 270 -24.25 -3.80 -12.10
CA ASP A 270 -23.33 -4.89 -12.46
C ASP A 270 -22.28 -5.11 -11.37
N ALA A 271 -21.73 -4.05 -10.78
CA ALA A 271 -20.81 -4.17 -9.65
C ALA A 271 -21.50 -4.76 -8.41
N LYS A 272 -22.76 -4.39 -8.12
CA LYS A 272 -23.55 -4.98 -7.04
C LYS A 272 -23.76 -6.48 -7.25
N LYS A 273 -24.09 -6.90 -8.47
CA LYS A 273 -24.24 -8.33 -8.82
C LYS A 273 -22.91 -9.08 -8.74
N LEU A 274 -21.83 -8.46 -9.25
CA LEU A 274 -20.49 -9.04 -9.26
C LEU A 274 -20.01 -9.40 -7.85
N TYR A 275 -20.22 -8.50 -6.88
CA TYR A 275 -19.77 -8.66 -5.51
C TYR A 275 -20.88 -9.08 -4.53
N SER A 276 -22.05 -9.48 -5.03
CA SER A 276 -23.16 -9.96 -4.19
C SER A 276 -22.74 -11.14 -3.31
N GLY A 277 -23.18 -11.11 -2.05
CA GLY A 277 -22.89 -12.15 -1.05
C GLY A 277 -21.51 -12.04 -0.41
N PHE A 278 -20.64 -11.11 -0.86
CA PHE A 278 -19.38 -10.78 -0.20
C PHE A 278 -19.53 -9.47 0.56
N ASP A 279 -19.34 -9.50 1.86
CA ASP A 279 -19.35 -8.27 2.66
C ASP A 279 -18.09 -7.44 2.38
N LEU A 280 -18.23 -6.37 1.58
CA LEU A 280 -17.14 -5.54 1.10
C LEU A 280 -16.52 -4.66 2.21
N SER A 281 -17.18 -4.51 3.34
CA SER A 281 -16.66 -3.80 4.51
C SER A 281 -16.02 -4.72 5.56
N HIS A 282 -16.12 -6.04 5.38
CA HIS A 282 -15.54 -7.00 6.33
C HIS A 282 -14.00 -7.00 6.24
N HIS A 283 -13.33 -7.09 7.39
CA HIS A 283 -11.86 -7.02 7.47
C HIS A 283 -11.12 -8.16 6.76
N MET A 284 -11.77 -9.30 6.53
CA MET A 284 -11.23 -10.44 5.78
C MET A 284 -11.56 -10.38 4.27
N THR A 285 -12.33 -9.40 3.82
CA THR A 285 -12.66 -9.20 2.40
C THR A 285 -11.77 -8.11 1.81
N SER A 286 -11.19 -8.37 0.64
CA SER A 286 -10.47 -7.37 -0.16
C SER A 286 -10.70 -7.58 -1.64
N VAL A 287 -10.75 -6.49 -2.40
CA VAL A 287 -10.97 -6.52 -3.85
C VAL A 287 -9.78 -5.90 -4.57
N SER A 288 -9.29 -6.57 -5.60
CA SER A 288 -8.30 -6.01 -6.53
C SER A 288 -8.94 -5.85 -7.91
N MET A 289 -8.85 -4.68 -8.48
CA MET A 289 -9.43 -4.35 -9.79
C MET A 289 -8.33 -4.10 -10.81
N THR A 290 -8.23 -4.97 -11.82
CA THR A 290 -7.25 -4.86 -12.91
C THR A 290 -7.82 -3.95 -14.00
N ILE A 291 -7.71 -2.63 -13.80
CA ILE A 291 -8.27 -1.60 -14.67
C ILE A 291 -7.38 -0.35 -14.62
N ASN A 292 -7.22 0.36 -15.73
CA ASN A 292 -6.38 1.54 -15.84
C ASN A 292 -7.18 2.80 -16.24
N GLY A 293 -7.38 3.08 -17.53
CA GLY A 293 -8.05 4.30 -17.98
C GLY A 293 -9.39 4.58 -17.29
N PRO A 294 -10.39 3.68 -17.33
CA PRO A 294 -11.67 3.85 -16.65
C PRO A 294 -11.65 3.49 -15.16
N ALA A 295 -10.49 3.33 -14.54
CA ALA A 295 -10.35 2.98 -13.12
C ALA A 295 -11.22 3.82 -12.16
N PRO A 296 -11.34 5.15 -12.31
CA PRO A 296 -12.19 5.95 -11.43
C PRO A 296 -13.68 5.58 -11.51
N MET A 297 -14.18 5.16 -12.70
CA MET A 297 -15.58 4.70 -12.84
C MET A 297 -15.79 3.40 -12.08
N LEU A 298 -14.93 2.40 -12.29
CA LEU A 298 -15.02 1.10 -11.61
C LEU A 298 -14.82 1.24 -10.10
N LEU A 299 -13.92 2.12 -9.68
CA LEU A 299 -13.74 2.45 -8.28
C LEU A 299 -15.01 3.09 -7.69
N GLY A 300 -15.64 3.99 -8.42
CA GLY A 300 -16.92 4.59 -8.06
C GLY A 300 -18.02 3.54 -7.91
N PHE A 301 -18.14 2.61 -8.85
CA PHE A 301 -19.10 1.50 -8.75
C PHE A 301 -18.82 0.60 -7.54
N PHE A 302 -17.56 0.24 -7.30
CA PHE A 302 -17.18 -0.57 -6.15
C PHE A 302 -17.50 0.12 -4.81
N MET A 303 -17.11 1.39 -4.66
CA MET A 303 -17.36 2.15 -3.42
C MET A 303 -18.86 2.30 -3.14
N ASN A 304 -19.66 2.60 -4.18
CA ASN A 304 -21.11 2.71 -4.03
C ASN A 304 -21.76 1.34 -3.78
N ALA A 305 -21.29 0.26 -4.40
CA ALA A 305 -21.79 -1.08 -4.09
C ALA A 305 -21.53 -1.46 -2.62
N ALA A 306 -20.34 -1.11 -2.08
CA ALA A 306 -20.04 -1.34 -0.67
C ALA A 306 -20.91 -0.49 0.28
N ILE A 307 -21.16 0.78 -0.07
CA ILE A 307 -22.04 1.67 0.69
C ILE A 307 -23.46 1.09 0.69
N ASP A 308 -23.97 0.69 -0.47
CA ASP A 308 -25.31 0.16 -0.60
C ASP A 308 -25.48 -1.17 0.13
N GLN A 309 -24.47 -2.03 0.21
CA GLN A 309 -24.49 -3.22 1.07
C GLN A 309 -24.69 -2.86 2.55
N ASN A 310 -24.03 -1.81 3.04
CA ASN A 310 -24.21 -1.38 4.42
C ASN A 310 -25.55 -0.64 4.65
N CYS A 311 -26.05 0.07 3.63
CA CYS A 311 -27.42 0.60 3.64
C CYS A 311 -28.45 -0.54 3.68
N GLU A 312 -28.25 -1.60 2.91
CA GLU A 312 -29.09 -2.79 2.93
C GLU A 312 -29.14 -3.43 4.33
N LYS A 313 -27.99 -3.63 4.97
CA LYS A 313 -27.94 -4.12 6.36
C LYS A 313 -28.75 -3.25 7.32
N TYR A 314 -28.56 -1.92 7.23
CA TYR A 314 -29.32 -0.97 8.04
C TYR A 314 -30.83 -1.05 7.77
N ILE A 315 -31.25 -1.14 6.52
CA ILE A 315 -32.67 -1.27 6.10
C ILE A 315 -33.28 -2.52 6.71
N LEU A 316 -32.60 -3.67 6.60
CA LEU A 316 -33.09 -4.94 7.13
C LEU A 316 -33.15 -4.93 8.68
N GLU A 317 -32.12 -4.42 9.35
CA GLU A 317 -32.06 -4.30 10.81
C GLU A 317 -33.20 -3.40 11.36
N ASN A 318 -33.55 -2.35 10.62
CA ASN A 318 -34.60 -1.41 11.02
C ASN A 318 -35.98 -1.66 10.38
N LYS A 319 -36.14 -2.75 9.62
CA LYS A 319 -37.39 -3.15 8.95
C LYS A 319 -37.96 -2.07 8.04
N LEU A 320 -37.09 -1.47 7.21
CA LEU A 320 -37.42 -0.36 6.32
C LEU A 320 -37.65 -0.80 4.85
N GLU A 321 -37.81 -2.10 4.57
CA GLU A 321 -37.95 -2.66 3.21
C GLU A 321 -39.12 -2.05 2.43
N LYS A 322 -40.17 -1.63 3.13
CA LYS A 322 -41.29 -0.93 2.50
C LYS A 322 -40.87 0.38 1.82
N GLN A 323 -39.87 1.08 2.34
CA GLN A 323 -39.38 2.30 1.72
C GLN A 323 -38.65 2.01 0.39
N VAL A 324 -37.94 0.91 0.33
CA VAL A 324 -37.32 0.42 -0.92
C VAL A 324 -38.40 0.14 -1.98
N GLU A 325 -39.46 -0.55 -1.60
CA GLU A 325 -40.59 -0.86 -2.52
C GLU A 325 -41.29 0.40 -3.02
N VAL A 326 -41.43 1.43 -2.20
CA VAL A 326 -41.97 2.73 -2.63
C VAL A 326 -41.07 3.34 -3.71
N LYS A 327 -39.75 3.30 -3.54
CA LYS A 327 -38.81 3.81 -4.55
C LYS A 327 -38.82 2.99 -5.84
N PHE A 328 -38.97 1.68 -5.75
CA PHE A 328 -39.12 0.84 -6.95
C PHE A 328 -40.38 1.18 -7.74
N LYS A 329 -41.50 1.39 -7.05
CA LYS A 329 -42.74 1.82 -7.71
C LYS A 329 -42.57 3.17 -8.40
N GLU A 330 -41.95 4.12 -7.72
CA GLU A 330 -41.68 5.46 -8.23
C GLU A 330 -40.76 5.45 -9.47
N ILE A 331 -39.69 4.68 -9.46
CA ILE A 331 -38.65 4.71 -10.50
C ILE A 331 -38.97 3.81 -11.68
N TYR A 332 -39.53 2.62 -11.42
CA TYR A 332 -39.73 1.57 -12.44
C TYR A 332 -41.17 1.38 -12.82
N GLU A 333 -42.07 1.08 -11.89
CA GLU A 333 -43.42 0.70 -12.19
C GLU A 333 -44.24 1.86 -12.81
N SER A 334 -44.09 3.07 -12.26
CA SER A 334 -44.73 4.27 -12.79
C SER A 334 -44.36 4.60 -14.24
N LYS A 335 -43.16 4.13 -14.67
CA LYS A 335 -42.62 4.36 -16.01
C LYS A 335 -42.70 3.11 -16.91
N GLY A 336 -43.32 2.03 -16.45
CA GLY A 336 -43.37 0.76 -17.18
C GLY A 336 -42.00 0.10 -17.42
N LEU A 337 -41.01 0.44 -16.62
CA LEU A 337 -39.67 -0.11 -16.75
C LEU A 337 -39.54 -1.42 -15.94
N LYS A 338 -38.67 -2.32 -16.41
CA LYS A 338 -38.39 -3.56 -15.70
C LYS A 338 -37.35 -3.30 -14.62
N ARG A 339 -37.60 -3.81 -13.40
CA ARG A 339 -36.59 -3.78 -12.30
C ARG A 339 -35.37 -4.62 -12.68
N PRO A 340 -34.14 -4.15 -12.41
CA PRO A 340 -32.96 -4.97 -12.52
C PRO A 340 -33.06 -6.21 -11.61
N LYS A 341 -32.54 -7.34 -12.08
CA LYS A 341 -32.54 -8.61 -11.34
C LYS A 341 -31.20 -9.32 -11.50
N TYR A 342 -30.80 -10.08 -10.49
CA TYR A 342 -29.75 -11.07 -10.63
C TYR A 342 -30.22 -12.23 -11.50
N GLN A 343 -29.47 -12.57 -12.54
CA GLN A 343 -29.84 -13.60 -13.51
C GLN A 343 -29.42 -14.99 -13.05
N GLY A 344 -30.38 -15.91 -12.95
CA GLY A 344 -30.18 -17.29 -12.50
C GLY A 344 -30.21 -17.44 -10.96
N GLN A 345 -29.90 -18.64 -10.50
CA GLN A 345 -29.87 -18.96 -9.08
C GLN A 345 -28.60 -18.39 -8.42
N LEU A 346 -28.73 -17.99 -7.15
CA LEU A 346 -27.58 -17.60 -6.34
C LEU A 346 -26.72 -18.85 -6.08
N PRO A 347 -25.39 -18.71 -6.19
CA PRO A 347 -24.47 -19.81 -5.89
C PRO A 347 -24.43 -20.12 -4.39
N GLU A 348 -23.92 -21.31 -4.06
CA GLU A 348 -23.63 -21.67 -2.67
C GLU A 348 -22.70 -20.62 -2.04
N GLY A 349 -23.00 -20.24 -0.80
CA GLY A 349 -22.27 -19.20 -0.07
C GLY A 349 -22.69 -17.75 -0.39
N ASN A 350 -23.60 -17.53 -1.34
CA ASN A 350 -24.17 -16.21 -1.63
C ASN A 350 -25.52 -16.04 -0.90
N ASN A 351 -25.54 -15.17 0.10
CA ASN A 351 -26.74 -14.86 0.90
C ASN A 351 -27.59 -13.72 0.31
N GLY A 352 -27.26 -13.22 -0.88
CA GLY A 352 -27.98 -12.13 -1.55
C GLY A 352 -27.60 -10.73 -1.10
N LEU A 353 -26.63 -10.55 -0.20
CA LEU A 353 -26.17 -9.23 0.25
C LEU A 353 -25.75 -8.36 -0.97
N GLY A 354 -26.29 -7.15 -1.04
CA GLY A 354 -26.05 -6.19 -2.14
C GLY A 354 -27.11 -6.24 -3.24
N LEU A 355 -28.14 -7.11 -3.15
CA LEU A 355 -29.18 -7.23 -4.15
C LEU A 355 -30.50 -6.55 -3.78
N LEU A 356 -30.75 -6.23 -2.52
CA LEU A 356 -31.97 -5.54 -2.09
C LEU A 356 -32.11 -4.16 -2.76
N LEU A 357 -30.99 -3.46 -2.93
CA LEU A 357 -30.93 -2.14 -3.56
C LEU A 357 -30.52 -2.20 -5.05
N LEU A 358 -30.75 -3.34 -5.72
CA LEU A 358 -30.46 -3.45 -7.14
C LEU A 358 -31.41 -2.57 -7.95
N GLY A 359 -30.89 -1.56 -8.64
CA GLY A 359 -31.66 -0.56 -9.39
C GLY A 359 -32.03 0.71 -8.62
N VAL A 360 -31.73 0.77 -7.31
CA VAL A 360 -31.83 1.98 -6.48
C VAL A 360 -30.58 2.10 -5.63
N THR A 361 -30.35 3.27 -5.04
CA THR A 361 -29.19 3.52 -4.17
C THR A 361 -29.64 3.92 -2.77
N GLY A 362 -28.78 3.71 -1.77
CA GLY A 362 -29.11 3.96 -0.38
C GLY A 362 -29.48 5.42 -0.08
N ASP A 363 -28.91 6.37 -0.79
CA ASP A 363 -29.23 7.81 -0.67
C ASP A 363 -30.63 8.18 -1.16
N LEU A 364 -31.23 7.37 -2.03
CA LEU A 364 -32.62 7.54 -2.47
C LEU A 364 -33.63 6.99 -1.45
N VAL A 365 -33.21 6.06 -0.60
CA VAL A 365 -34.07 5.33 0.33
C VAL A 365 -33.95 5.87 1.77
N LEU A 366 -32.74 6.19 2.20
CA LEU A 366 -32.44 6.58 3.57
C LEU A 366 -32.35 8.11 3.74
N PRO A 367 -32.66 8.63 4.92
CA PRO A 367 -32.38 10.04 5.24
C PRO A 367 -30.90 10.38 5.05
N ALA A 368 -30.62 11.58 4.55
CA ALA A 368 -29.27 12.02 4.21
C ALA A 368 -28.27 11.90 5.39
N THR A 369 -28.70 12.13 6.63
CA THR A 369 -27.87 11.97 7.82
C THR A 369 -27.41 10.54 8.00
N VAL A 370 -28.35 9.58 7.97
CA VAL A 370 -28.07 8.14 8.10
C VAL A 370 -27.20 7.64 6.96
N TYR A 371 -27.53 8.03 5.72
CA TYR A 371 -26.72 7.65 4.56
C TYR A 371 -25.28 8.14 4.68
N ASN A 372 -25.06 9.39 5.07
CA ASN A 372 -23.73 9.98 5.21
C ASN A 372 -22.90 9.29 6.31
N GLU A 373 -23.52 8.91 7.42
CA GLU A 373 -22.84 8.13 8.48
C GLU A 373 -22.42 6.76 7.98
N ILE A 374 -23.31 6.03 7.30
CA ILE A 374 -23.03 4.73 6.70
C ILE A 374 -21.91 4.86 5.68
N LYS A 375 -21.98 5.86 4.80
CA LYS A 375 -20.97 6.14 3.78
C LYS A 375 -19.59 6.37 4.41
N ALA A 376 -19.49 7.26 5.40
CA ALA A 376 -18.22 7.57 6.06
C ALA A 376 -17.62 6.33 6.73
N LYS A 377 -18.44 5.55 7.45
CA LYS A 377 -18.03 4.31 8.08
C LYS A 377 -17.54 3.28 7.04
N THR A 378 -18.31 3.06 5.98
CA THR A 378 -17.99 2.09 4.93
C THR A 378 -16.67 2.43 4.24
N LEU A 379 -16.50 3.69 3.81
CA LEU A 379 -15.28 4.14 3.11
C LEU A 379 -14.02 3.99 3.96
N SER A 380 -14.12 4.10 5.27
CA SER A 380 -12.99 3.85 6.19
C SER A 380 -12.66 2.36 6.37
N GLN A 381 -13.57 1.45 6.02
CA GLN A 381 -13.45 0.01 6.24
C GLN A 381 -13.09 -0.78 4.97
N VAL A 382 -13.53 -0.35 3.78
CA VAL A 382 -13.25 -1.04 2.52
C VAL A 382 -11.77 -1.31 2.32
N ARG A 383 -11.46 -2.47 1.73
CA ARG A 383 -10.07 -2.92 1.52
C ARG A 383 -9.88 -3.38 0.09
N GLY A 384 -8.75 -3.02 -0.47
CA GLY A 384 -8.43 -3.45 -1.82
C GLY A 384 -7.43 -2.57 -2.53
N THR A 385 -7.42 -2.69 -3.85
CA THR A 385 -6.59 -1.89 -4.75
C THR A 385 -7.28 -1.76 -6.09
N VAL A 386 -7.08 -0.63 -6.73
CA VAL A 386 -7.29 -0.46 -8.15
C VAL A 386 -5.93 -0.32 -8.81
N GLN A 387 -5.72 -0.96 -9.96
CA GLN A 387 -4.43 -0.89 -10.64
C GLN A 387 -4.11 0.55 -11.05
N ALA A 388 -4.95 1.16 -11.88
CA ALA A 388 -4.94 2.59 -12.22
C ALA A 388 -3.55 3.18 -12.58
N ASP A 389 -2.60 2.35 -12.98
CA ASP A 389 -1.24 2.77 -13.32
C ASP A 389 -1.17 3.22 -14.77
N ILE A 390 -1.53 4.48 -14.98
CA ILE A 390 -1.60 5.12 -16.28
C ILE A 390 -0.22 5.37 -16.90
N LEU A 391 0.82 5.54 -16.08
CA LEU A 391 2.19 5.73 -16.59
C LEU A 391 2.73 4.46 -17.20
N LYS A 392 2.53 3.32 -16.55
CA LYS A 392 2.89 2.01 -17.07
C LYS A 392 2.07 1.67 -18.33
N GLU A 393 0.80 2.05 -18.38
CA GLU A 393 -0.06 1.81 -19.54
C GLU A 393 0.49 2.49 -20.80
N ASP A 394 0.93 3.75 -20.66
CA ASP A 394 1.58 4.50 -21.74
C ASP A 394 2.94 3.88 -22.14
N GLN A 395 3.74 3.46 -21.16
CA GLN A 395 5.10 2.95 -21.37
C GLN A 395 5.15 1.53 -21.94
N ALA A 396 4.23 0.64 -21.55
CA ALA A 396 4.39 -0.81 -21.78
C ALA A 396 3.18 -1.49 -22.44
N GLN A 397 1.98 -0.91 -22.41
CA GLN A 397 0.78 -1.55 -22.93
C GLN A 397 0.19 -0.85 -24.16
N ASN A 398 0.46 0.43 -24.35
CA ASN A 398 -0.08 1.26 -25.43
C ASN A 398 -1.63 1.16 -25.57
N THR A 399 -2.32 1.08 -24.43
CA THR A 399 -3.79 0.93 -24.34
C THR A 399 -4.47 2.17 -23.79
N CYS A 400 -3.77 3.32 -23.79
CA CYS A 400 -4.27 4.58 -23.24
C CYS A 400 -5.49 5.08 -24.00
N ILE A 401 -6.58 5.34 -23.25
CA ILE A 401 -7.80 5.98 -23.77
C ILE A 401 -7.82 7.50 -23.50
N PHE A 402 -6.94 7.97 -22.64
CA PHE A 402 -6.77 9.36 -22.27
C PHE A 402 -5.31 9.78 -22.45
N SER A 403 -5.07 11.10 -22.59
CA SER A 403 -3.70 11.60 -22.47
C SER A 403 -3.16 11.39 -21.07
N THR A 404 -1.85 11.17 -20.95
CA THR A 404 -1.15 10.97 -19.67
C THR A 404 -1.44 12.13 -18.70
N GLU A 405 -1.49 13.36 -19.20
CA GLU A 405 -1.82 14.56 -18.40
C GLU A 405 -3.23 14.49 -17.82
N PHE A 406 -4.24 14.17 -18.63
CA PHE A 406 -5.62 14.03 -18.16
C PHE A 406 -5.75 12.90 -17.16
N ALA A 407 -5.12 11.76 -17.43
CA ALA A 407 -5.14 10.60 -16.56
C ALA A 407 -4.49 10.88 -15.20
N LEU A 408 -3.37 11.63 -15.15
CA LEU A 408 -2.76 12.08 -13.89
C LEU A 408 -3.66 13.02 -13.10
N ARG A 409 -4.37 13.95 -13.76
CA ARG A 409 -5.36 14.80 -13.08
C ARG A 409 -6.45 13.97 -12.43
N LEU A 410 -6.98 12.99 -13.16
CA LEU A 410 -8.00 12.09 -12.69
C LEU A 410 -7.52 11.27 -11.47
N MET A 411 -6.27 10.79 -11.52
CA MET A 411 -5.65 10.11 -10.37
C MET A 411 -5.46 11.04 -9.17
N GLY A 412 -5.12 12.30 -9.41
CA GLY A 412 -5.07 13.31 -8.35
C GLY A 412 -6.43 13.53 -7.68
N ASP A 413 -7.52 13.58 -8.46
CA ASP A 413 -8.88 13.74 -7.94
C ASP A 413 -9.30 12.51 -7.10
N VAL A 414 -8.95 11.30 -7.55
CA VAL A 414 -9.16 10.06 -6.77
C VAL A 414 -8.40 10.13 -5.45
N GLN A 415 -7.15 10.57 -5.45
CA GLN A 415 -6.35 10.64 -4.24
C GLN A 415 -6.88 11.71 -3.26
N GLU A 416 -7.32 12.87 -3.76
CA GLU A 416 -8.00 13.87 -2.90
C GLU A 416 -9.29 13.32 -2.29
N TYR A 417 -10.06 12.58 -3.08
CA TYR A 417 -11.27 11.92 -2.58
C TYR A 417 -10.93 10.93 -1.45
N PHE A 418 -9.86 10.15 -1.59
CA PHE A 418 -9.41 9.21 -0.56
C PHE A 418 -9.04 9.93 0.74
N ILE A 419 -8.29 11.02 0.64
CA ILE A 419 -7.90 11.83 1.80
C ILE A 419 -9.15 12.41 2.49
N LYS A 420 -10.01 13.09 1.72
CA LYS A 420 -11.23 13.75 2.25
C LYS A 420 -12.21 12.77 2.92
N ASN A 421 -12.31 11.55 2.41
CA ASN A 421 -13.23 10.53 2.92
C ASN A 421 -12.56 9.49 3.82
N ASN A 422 -11.29 9.70 4.20
CA ASN A 422 -10.56 8.84 5.12
C ASN A 422 -10.48 7.36 4.66
N VAL A 423 -10.28 7.14 3.34
CA VAL A 423 -10.10 5.82 2.74
C VAL A 423 -8.69 5.32 3.03
N ARG A 424 -8.52 4.52 4.08
CA ARG A 424 -7.20 4.17 4.62
C ARG A 424 -6.66 2.81 4.20
N ASN A 425 -7.54 1.86 3.87
CA ASN A 425 -7.18 0.47 3.63
C ASN A 425 -7.30 0.08 2.16
N PHE A 426 -7.39 1.06 1.28
CA PHE A 426 -7.50 0.87 -0.16
C PHE A 426 -6.34 1.58 -0.86
N TYR A 427 -5.69 0.90 -1.79
CA TYR A 427 -4.61 1.49 -2.59
C TYR A 427 -5.20 2.17 -3.82
N SER A 428 -4.91 3.45 -3.98
CA SER A 428 -5.41 4.28 -5.09
C SER A 428 -4.72 3.97 -6.42
N VAL A 429 -3.53 3.39 -6.35
CA VAL A 429 -2.76 2.94 -7.50
C VAL A 429 -1.89 1.73 -7.13
N SER A 430 -1.71 0.81 -8.07
CA SER A 430 -0.71 -0.25 -8.00
C SER A 430 0.31 -0.02 -9.11
N ILE A 431 1.41 0.64 -8.75
CA ILE A 431 2.49 1.03 -9.67
C ILE A 431 3.20 -0.22 -10.14
N SER A 432 3.09 -0.51 -11.44
CA SER A 432 3.35 -1.84 -11.97
C SER A 432 4.64 -1.92 -12.78
N GLY A 433 5.64 -2.63 -12.24
CA GLY A 433 6.80 -3.10 -12.97
C GLY A 433 6.54 -4.36 -13.80
N TYR A 434 5.48 -5.11 -13.48
CA TYR A 434 5.15 -6.36 -14.19
C TYR A 434 5.08 -6.18 -15.71
N HIS A 435 4.26 -5.22 -16.17
CA HIS A 435 4.07 -4.98 -17.60
C HIS A 435 5.33 -4.38 -18.27
N ILE A 436 6.13 -3.65 -17.51
CA ILE A 436 7.42 -3.13 -17.98
C ILE A 436 8.39 -4.31 -18.25
N ALA A 437 8.40 -5.31 -17.37
CA ALA A 437 9.16 -6.55 -17.58
C ALA A 437 8.61 -7.36 -18.75
N GLU A 438 7.28 -7.50 -18.89
CA GLU A 438 6.62 -8.16 -20.03
C GLU A 438 6.98 -7.48 -21.37
N ALA A 439 7.18 -6.16 -21.37
CA ALA A 439 7.65 -5.40 -22.52
C ALA A 439 9.16 -5.58 -22.80
N GLY A 440 9.88 -6.39 -22.02
CA GLY A 440 11.28 -6.77 -22.25
C GLY A 440 12.31 -6.09 -21.36
N ALA A 441 11.90 -5.36 -20.31
CA ALA A 441 12.85 -4.79 -19.38
C ALA A 441 13.50 -5.86 -18.49
N ASN A 442 14.81 -5.77 -18.29
CA ASN A 442 15.53 -6.59 -17.32
C ASN A 442 15.18 -6.15 -15.87
N PRO A 443 15.54 -6.94 -14.83
CA PRO A 443 15.18 -6.64 -13.44
C PRO A 443 15.60 -5.24 -12.96
N ILE A 444 16.78 -4.76 -13.38
CA ILE A 444 17.28 -3.43 -12.98
C ILE A 444 16.44 -2.32 -13.63
N SER A 445 16.18 -2.44 -14.93
CA SER A 445 15.34 -1.47 -15.66
C SER A 445 13.90 -1.51 -15.19
N GLN A 446 13.34 -2.69 -14.92
CA GLN A 446 12.02 -2.84 -14.32
C GLN A 446 11.93 -2.02 -13.01
N LEU A 447 12.87 -2.23 -12.09
CA LEU A 447 12.89 -1.53 -10.82
C LEU A 447 13.05 -0.02 -10.99
N ALA A 448 13.97 0.41 -11.85
CA ALA A 448 14.23 1.83 -12.08
C ALA A 448 13.01 2.57 -12.63
N PHE A 449 12.35 2.04 -13.66
CA PHE A 449 11.15 2.63 -14.24
C PHE A 449 9.98 2.62 -13.27
N THR A 450 9.77 1.51 -12.54
CA THR A 450 8.67 1.40 -11.58
C THR A 450 8.83 2.41 -10.43
N LEU A 451 10.02 2.56 -9.88
CA LEU A 451 10.27 3.57 -8.84
C LEU A 451 10.16 5.00 -9.39
N SER A 452 10.63 5.24 -10.63
CA SER A 452 10.49 6.55 -11.29
C SER A 452 9.01 6.91 -11.45
N ASN A 453 8.16 5.98 -11.86
CA ASN A 453 6.71 6.17 -11.93
C ASN A 453 6.13 6.47 -10.52
N GLY A 454 6.56 5.74 -9.50
CA GLY A 454 6.16 6.00 -8.12
C GLY A 454 6.51 7.42 -7.65
N PHE A 455 7.71 7.87 -7.93
CA PHE A 455 8.14 9.22 -7.60
C PHE A 455 7.44 10.29 -8.44
N THR A 456 7.06 9.98 -9.68
CA THR A 456 6.22 10.87 -10.50
C THR A 456 4.85 11.11 -9.86
N TYR A 457 4.19 10.08 -9.36
CA TYR A 457 2.94 10.23 -8.59
C TYR A 457 3.16 11.07 -7.32
N VAL A 458 4.25 10.81 -6.57
CA VAL A 458 4.58 11.59 -5.37
C VAL A 458 4.74 13.06 -5.70
N GLU A 459 5.56 13.40 -6.70
CA GLU A 459 5.80 14.80 -7.11
C GLU A 459 4.51 15.47 -7.60
N TYR A 460 3.69 14.74 -8.35
CA TYR A 460 2.42 15.26 -8.84
C TYR A 460 1.43 15.56 -7.71
N TYR A 461 1.27 14.64 -6.76
CA TYR A 461 0.37 14.85 -5.63
C TYR A 461 0.85 15.97 -4.70
N LEU A 462 2.15 16.07 -4.46
CA LEU A 462 2.75 17.19 -3.73
C LEU A 462 2.53 18.53 -4.45
N SER A 463 2.62 18.57 -5.79
CA SER A 463 2.37 19.78 -6.57
C SER A 463 0.91 20.26 -6.48
N ARG A 464 -0.03 19.36 -6.16
CA ARG A 464 -1.43 19.67 -5.86
C ARG A 464 -1.67 20.08 -4.39
N GLY A 465 -0.64 20.19 -3.57
CA GLY A 465 -0.74 20.59 -2.17
C GLY A 465 -1.12 19.47 -1.21
N MET A 466 -1.12 18.19 -1.64
CA MET A 466 -1.39 17.07 -0.75
C MET A 466 -0.18 16.78 0.15
N ASN A 467 -0.42 16.29 1.38
CA ASN A 467 0.64 15.90 2.29
C ASN A 467 1.09 14.46 2.03
N ILE A 468 2.41 14.23 1.98
CA ILE A 468 3.00 12.90 1.74
C ILE A 468 2.52 11.83 2.75
N ASN A 469 2.24 12.22 3.98
CA ASN A 469 1.80 11.33 5.04
C ASN A 469 0.34 10.87 4.88
N ASP A 470 -0.45 11.62 4.12
CA ASP A 470 -1.86 11.31 3.87
C ASP A 470 -2.02 10.37 2.67
N PHE A 471 -1.24 10.56 1.59
CA PHE A 471 -1.36 9.76 0.37
C PHE A 471 -0.31 8.63 0.26
N GLY A 472 0.89 8.79 0.80
CA GLY A 472 1.96 7.80 0.71
C GLY A 472 1.53 6.38 1.10
N PRO A 473 0.73 6.20 2.17
CA PRO A 473 0.19 4.90 2.54
C PRO A 473 -0.77 4.25 1.53
N ASN A 474 -1.35 5.01 0.61
CA ASN A 474 -2.27 4.52 -0.42
C ASN A 474 -1.56 4.08 -1.72
N LEU A 475 -0.24 4.28 -1.81
CA LEU A 475 0.56 3.80 -2.93
C LEU A 475 0.96 2.33 -2.70
N SER A 476 0.82 1.52 -3.73
CA SER A 476 1.33 0.15 -3.74
C SER A 476 2.07 -0.14 -5.04
N PHE A 477 2.84 -1.21 -5.05
CA PHE A 477 3.69 -1.59 -6.17
C PHE A 477 3.41 -3.04 -6.57
N PHE A 478 3.74 -3.36 -7.83
CA PHE A 478 3.63 -4.70 -8.36
C PHE A 478 4.85 -4.98 -9.23
N PHE A 479 5.61 -6.03 -8.89
CA PHE A 479 6.79 -6.44 -9.64
C PHE A 479 6.57 -7.79 -10.31
N SER A 480 7.21 -8.00 -11.47
CA SER A 480 7.41 -9.33 -12.03
C SER A 480 8.54 -10.04 -11.28
N ASN A 481 8.46 -11.34 -11.21
CA ASN A 481 9.50 -12.20 -10.68
C ASN A 481 9.88 -13.27 -11.73
N GLY A 482 11.14 -13.69 -11.74
CA GLY A 482 11.66 -14.65 -12.68
C GLY A 482 12.81 -15.48 -12.07
N ILE A 483 13.55 -16.17 -12.93
CA ILE A 483 14.64 -17.06 -12.53
C ILE A 483 15.99 -16.36 -12.36
N ASP A 484 16.15 -15.13 -12.86
CA ASP A 484 17.40 -14.38 -12.72
C ASP A 484 17.68 -14.04 -11.25
N PRO A 485 18.95 -14.11 -10.80
CA PRO A 485 19.30 -13.88 -9.38
C PRO A 485 18.85 -12.53 -8.84
N GLU A 486 18.81 -11.50 -9.67
CA GLU A 486 18.40 -10.14 -9.31
C GLU A 486 16.97 -10.06 -8.81
N TYR A 487 16.09 -10.95 -9.26
CA TYR A 487 14.71 -10.99 -8.77
C TYR A 487 14.61 -11.34 -7.29
N SER A 488 15.57 -12.10 -6.75
CA SER A 488 15.61 -12.44 -5.32
C SER A 488 15.76 -11.22 -4.40
N VAL A 489 16.32 -10.13 -4.92
CA VAL A 489 16.59 -8.91 -4.15
C VAL A 489 15.78 -7.70 -4.59
N ILE A 490 14.99 -7.78 -5.67
CA ILE A 490 14.28 -6.63 -6.25
C ILE A 490 13.42 -5.89 -5.20
N GLY A 491 12.66 -6.64 -4.39
CA GLY A 491 11.81 -6.08 -3.34
C GLY A 491 12.59 -5.44 -2.19
N ARG A 492 13.74 -6.01 -1.82
CA ARG A 492 14.65 -5.44 -0.80
C ARG A 492 15.20 -4.10 -1.26
N VAL A 493 15.70 -4.05 -2.50
CA VAL A 493 16.27 -2.82 -3.08
C VAL A 493 15.19 -1.76 -3.27
N ALA A 494 14.01 -2.14 -3.75
CA ALA A 494 12.86 -1.24 -3.88
C ALA A 494 12.52 -0.56 -2.55
N ARG A 495 12.36 -1.33 -1.47
CA ARG A 495 12.06 -0.80 -0.14
C ARG A 495 13.15 0.12 0.37
N LYS A 496 14.41 -0.25 0.20
CA LYS A 496 15.56 0.54 0.65
C LYS A 496 15.61 1.91 -0.04
N ILE A 497 15.48 1.95 -1.37
CA ILE A 497 15.49 3.21 -2.13
C ILE A 497 14.29 4.07 -1.76
N TRP A 498 13.10 3.47 -1.74
CA TRP A 498 11.86 4.18 -1.40
C TRP A 498 11.89 4.77 0.00
N ALA A 499 12.22 3.97 1.02
CA ALA A 499 12.22 4.42 2.41
C ALA A 499 13.21 5.56 2.63
N LYS A 500 14.44 5.47 2.07
CA LYS A 500 15.44 6.54 2.15
C LYS A 500 14.95 7.83 1.48
N ALA A 501 14.40 7.72 0.26
CA ALA A 501 13.88 8.87 -0.47
C ALA A 501 12.72 9.52 0.27
N LEU A 502 11.75 8.73 0.73
CA LEU A 502 10.57 9.26 1.44
C LEU A 502 10.97 9.93 2.76
N LYS A 503 11.93 9.35 3.51
CA LYS A 503 12.43 9.92 4.75
C LYS A 503 13.24 11.19 4.52
N ASN A 504 14.26 11.14 3.66
CA ASN A 504 15.30 12.16 3.61
C ASN A 504 14.93 13.34 2.68
N LYS A 505 14.26 13.07 1.55
CA LYS A 505 13.84 14.13 0.61
C LYS A 505 12.45 14.68 0.94
N TYR A 506 11.51 13.83 1.31
CA TYR A 506 10.10 14.20 1.46
C TYR A 506 9.64 14.36 2.92
N GLY A 507 10.48 14.04 3.91
CA GLY A 507 10.15 14.17 5.34
C GLY A 507 8.97 13.29 5.78
N ALA A 508 8.74 12.18 5.09
CA ALA A 508 7.61 11.29 5.34
C ALA A 508 7.75 10.54 6.67
N ASN A 509 6.61 10.28 7.31
CA ASN A 509 6.54 9.43 8.50
C ASN A 509 6.79 7.95 8.16
N GLU A 510 6.97 7.11 9.17
CA GLU A 510 7.27 5.68 9.01
C GLU A 510 6.26 4.95 8.14
N ARG A 511 4.97 5.24 8.30
CA ARG A 511 3.90 4.58 7.53
C ARG A 511 3.98 4.90 6.03
N ALA A 512 4.32 6.12 5.66
CA ALA A 512 4.49 6.54 4.27
C ALA A 512 5.81 6.02 3.66
N GLN A 513 6.86 5.80 4.48
CA GLN A 513 8.14 5.21 4.05
C GLN A 513 8.00 3.74 3.63
N MET A 514 6.97 3.04 4.07
CA MET A 514 6.77 1.61 3.83
C MET A 514 6.30 1.35 2.40
N LEU A 515 7.18 0.88 1.52
CA LEU A 515 6.81 0.42 0.17
C LEU A 515 6.12 -0.94 0.26
N LYS A 516 4.84 -0.96 -0.05
CA LYS A 516 4.02 -2.17 -0.11
C LYS A 516 4.00 -2.67 -1.54
N TYR A 517 4.30 -3.95 -1.74
CA TYR A 517 4.27 -4.55 -3.06
C TYR A 517 3.78 -5.99 -3.01
N HIS A 518 3.37 -6.48 -4.16
CA HIS A 518 3.14 -7.89 -4.43
C HIS A 518 3.88 -8.31 -5.72
N ILE A 519 4.06 -9.58 -5.88
CA ILE A 519 4.73 -10.23 -7.01
C ILE A 519 3.74 -11.22 -7.62
#